data_f43e362eaaf21c507007f0523e6f2c23
#
_entry.id   f43e362eaaf21c507007f0523e6f2c23
#
_cell.length_a   1.000
_cell.length_b   1.000
_cell.length_c   1.000
_cell.angle_alpha   90.00
_cell.angle_beta   90.00
_cell.angle_gamma   90.00
#
_symmetry.space_group_name_H-M   'P 1'
#
loop_
_entity.id
_entity.type
_entity.pdbx_description
1 polymer ?
#
loop_
_entity_poly.entity_id
_entity_poly.type
_entity_poly.pdbx_seq_one_letter_code
_entity_poly.pdbx_strand_id
1 'polypeptide(L)'
;PANALLEDISGIYADALAEGRTTEIQQATVERVLIDIANAQGGMERIKNTPLPNGFRFFPNLFTRVFCVLLPIALVESLGLATPIGSTLIGLVFLAVLSIGEDLTDPFANSVHDVPLTAMCRTIEIDLLQTAGLPAPEPLTPDHGVLW
;
A
#
# COMPACT_ATOMS: atom_id res chain seq x y z
N PRO A 1 1.50 -3.28 19.80
CA PRO A 1 2.40 -2.65 18.82
C PRO A 1 3.37 -3.68 18.27
N ALA A 2 3.64 -3.62 16.95
CA ALA A 2 4.42 -4.65 16.25
C ALA A 2 5.84 -4.82 16.82
N ASN A 3 6.49 -3.73 17.23
CA ASN A 3 7.82 -3.81 17.86
C ASN A 3 7.84 -4.67 19.14
N ALA A 4 6.76 -4.69 19.93
CA ALA A 4 6.69 -5.54 21.10
C ALA A 4 6.70 -7.05 20.74
N LEU A 5 6.08 -7.41 19.60
CA LEU A 5 6.11 -8.79 19.11
C LEU A 5 7.52 -9.21 18.68
N LEU A 6 8.27 -8.30 18.05
CA LEU A 6 9.67 -8.57 17.67
C LEU A 6 10.57 -8.72 18.91
N GLU A 7 10.32 -7.90 19.94
CA GLU A 7 11.03 -7.99 21.22
C GLU A 7 10.72 -9.30 21.96
N ASP A 8 9.43 -9.72 21.96
CA ASP A 8 9.02 -11.00 22.53
C ASP A 8 9.70 -12.19 21.82
N ILE A 9 9.81 -12.17 20.48
CA ILE A 9 10.49 -13.20 19.70
C ILE A 9 12.00 -13.23 20.06
N SER A 10 12.65 -12.08 20.15
CA SER A 10 14.06 -11.97 20.57
C SER A 10 14.25 -12.56 21.97
N GLY A 11 13.34 -12.27 22.92
CA GLY A 11 13.35 -12.84 24.26
C GLY A 11 13.25 -14.36 24.27
N ILE A 12 12.34 -14.95 23.48
CA ILE A 12 12.18 -16.41 23.37
C ILE A 12 13.49 -17.07 22.87
N TYR A 13 14.18 -16.45 21.91
CA TYR A 13 15.46 -16.98 21.42
C TYR A 13 16.58 -16.81 22.42
N ALA A 14 16.61 -15.74 23.20
CA ALA A 14 17.57 -15.54 24.28
C ALA A 14 17.40 -16.60 25.38
N ASP A 15 16.17 -16.92 25.76
CA ASP A 15 15.86 -17.97 26.72
C ASP A 15 16.28 -19.36 26.17
N ALA A 16 15.99 -19.63 24.90
CA ALA A 16 16.39 -20.86 24.23
C ALA A 16 17.92 -21.03 24.18
N LEU A 17 18.68 -19.94 24.05
CA LEU A 17 20.13 -19.97 24.13
C LEU A 17 20.59 -20.28 25.56
N ALA A 18 20.00 -19.64 26.57
CA ALA A 18 20.35 -19.89 27.98
C ALA A 18 20.09 -21.34 28.38
N GLU A 19 19.07 -21.97 27.80
CA GLU A 19 18.75 -23.39 28.00
C GLU A 19 19.61 -24.35 27.13
N GLY A 20 20.50 -23.83 26.30
CA GLY A 20 21.33 -24.64 25.40
C GLY A 20 20.60 -25.29 24.24
N ARG A 21 19.35 -24.83 23.92
CA ARG A 21 18.54 -25.33 22.80
C ARG A 21 18.93 -24.70 21.45
N THR A 22 19.65 -23.58 21.47
CA THR A 22 20.17 -22.89 20.30
C THR A 22 21.63 -22.53 20.49
N THR A 23 22.29 -22.10 19.43
CA THR A 23 23.69 -21.64 19.43
C THR A 23 23.75 -20.11 19.26
N GLU A 24 24.84 -19.49 19.71
CA GLU A 24 25.10 -18.05 19.53
C GLU A 24 25.00 -17.63 18.04
N ILE A 25 25.43 -18.49 17.11
CA ILE A 25 25.39 -18.23 15.68
C ILE A 25 23.95 -18.19 15.19
N GLN A 26 23.10 -19.13 15.66
CA GLN A 26 21.67 -19.16 15.30
C GLN A 26 20.96 -17.96 15.87
N GLN A 27 21.21 -17.59 17.12
CA GLN A 27 20.65 -16.39 17.72
C GLN A 27 21.04 -15.13 16.92
N ALA A 28 22.31 -14.95 16.61
CA ALA A 28 22.77 -13.79 15.84
C ALA A 28 22.12 -13.73 14.44
N THR A 29 21.82 -14.89 13.84
CA THR A 29 21.10 -14.95 12.54
C THR A 29 19.66 -14.50 12.69
N VAL A 30 18.95 -14.95 13.73
CA VAL A 30 17.57 -14.55 14.01
C VAL A 30 17.49 -13.05 14.34
N GLU A 31 18.40 -12.55 15.20
CA GLU A 31 18.46 -11.13 15.54
C GLU A 31 18.64 -10.25 14.29
N ARG A 32 19.47 -10.66 13.33
CA ARG A 32 19.62 -9.95 12.05
C ARG A 32 18.30 -9.90 11.29
N VAL A 33 17.57 -11.01 11.19
CA VAL A 33 16.26 -11.06 10.52
C VAL A 33 15.25 -10.16 11.23
N LEU A 34 15.21 -10.17 12.56
CA LEU A 34 14.33 -9.30 13.34
C LEU A 34 14.64 -7.81 13.11
N ILE A 35 15.92 -7.45 13.01
CA ILE A 35 16.36 -6.09 12.68
C ILE A 35 15.88 -5.71 11.27
N ASP A 36 16.02 -6.61 10.29
CA ASP A 36 15.57 -6.35 8.92
C ASP A 36 14.05 -6.17 8.85
N ILE A 37 13.27 -6.97 9.59
CA ILE A 37 11.82 -6.82 9.72
C ILE A 37 11.47 -5.47 10.38
N ALA A 38 12.14 -5.11 11.47
CA ALA A 38 11.92 -3.83 12.15
C ALA A 38 12.23 -2.63 11.24
N ASN A 39 13.29 -2.70 10.44
CA ASN A 39 13.64 -1.68 9.47
C ASN A 39 12.59 -1.57 8.35
N ALA A 40 12.10 -2.69 7.83
CA ALA A 40 11.05 -2.73 6.81
C ALA A 40 9.74 -2.14 7.36
N GLN A 41 9.35 -2.51 8.59
CA GLN A 41 8.19 -1.95 9.28
C GLN A 41 8.33 -0.43 9.46
N GLY A 42 9.48 0.04 9.97
CA GLY A 42 9.73 1.48 10.12
C GLY A 42 9.69 2.24 8.79
N GLY A 43 10.10 1.59 7.70
CA GLY A 43 9.97 2.11 6.33
C GLY A 43 8.50 2.27 5.91
N MET A 44 7.66 1.27 6.13
CA MET A 44 6.22 1.32 5.83
C MET A 44 5.50 2.37 6.69
N GLU A 45 5.81 2.43 7.99
CA GLU A 45 5.26 3.46 8.89
C GLU A 45 5.64 4.88 8.47
N ARG A 46 6.88 5.07 7.97
CA ARG A 46 7.31 6.36 7.45
C ARG A 46 6.54 6.75 6.20
N ILE A 47 6.33 5.81 5.26
CA ILE A 47 5.53 6.07 4.04
C ILE A 47 4.10 6.45 4.45
N LYS A 48 3.46 5.66 5.31
CA LYS A 48 2.09 5.88 5.77
C LYS A 48 1.92 7.22 6.49
N ASN A 49 2.88 7.60 7.34
CA ASN A 49 2.78 8.77 8.21
C ASN A 49 3.40 10.04 7.61
N THR A 50 4.01 9.94 6.41
CA THR A 50 4.56 11.12 5.72
C THR A 50 3.55 11.63 4.69
N PRO A 51 2.79 12.68 5.01
CA PRO A 51 1.80 13.21 4.08
C PRO A 51 2.50 13.78 2.84
N LEU A 52 1.90 13.53 1.68
CA LEU A 52 2.36 14.15 0.43
C LEU A 52 2.24 15.69 0.58
N PRO A 53 3.27 16.47 0.22
CA PRO A 53 3.19 17.92 0.29
C PRO A 53 1.94 18.46 -0.42
N ASN A 54 1.23 19.40 0.21
CA ASN A 54 -0.04 19.92 -0.29
C ASN A 54 0.01 20.42 -1.75
N GLY A 55 1.18 20.88 -2.22
CA GLY A 55 1.37 21.31 -3.59
C GLY A 55 1.11 20.20 -4.63
N PHE A 56 1.49 18.96 -4.32
CA PHE A 56 1.28 17.83 -5.23
C PHE A 56 -0.20 17.43 -5.38
N ARG A 57 -1.05 17.79 -4.42
CA ARG A 57 -2.51 17.58 -4.50
C ARG A 57 -3.21 18.81 -5.05
N PHE A 58 -2.80 20.00 -4.61
CA PHE A 58 -3.46 21.26 -4.95
C PHE A 58 -3.29 21.64 -6.42
N PHE A 59 -2.05 21.62 -6.94
CA PHE A 59 -1.79 22.11 -8.30
C PHE A 59 -2.43 21.25 -9.40
N PRO A 60 -2.34 19.90 -9.40
CA PRO A 60 -3.02 19.09 -10.40
C PRO A 60 -4.55 19.29 -10.38
N ASN A 61 -5.15 19.37 -9.20
CA ASN A 61 -6.57 19.66 -9.01
C ASN A 61 -6.94 21.04 -9.60
N LEU A 62 -6.17 22.06 -9.27
CA LEU A 62 -6.39 23.42 -9.78
C LEU A 62 -6.28 23.45 -11.31
N PHE A 63 -5.20 22.89 -11.87
CA PHE A 63 -4.97 22.90 -13.31
C PHE A 63 -6.05 22.12 -14.06
N THR A 64 -6.45 20.96 -13.58
CA THR A 64 -7.54 20.18 -14.18
C THR A 64 -8.85 20.96 -14.19
N ARG A 65 -9.21 21.62 -13.09
CA ARG A 65 -10.43 22.44 -13.02
C ARG A 65 -10.38 23.65 -13.96
N VAL A 66 -9.26 24.36 -13.97
CA VAL A 66 -9.08 25.49 -14.90
C VAL A 66 -9.13 25.01 -16.34
N PHE A 67 -8.48 23.89 -16.65
CA PHE A 67 -8.53 23.28 -17.97
C PHE A 67 -9.97 22.92 -18.38
N CYS A 68 -10.74 22.26 -17.52
CA CYS A 68 -12.13 21.92 -17.80
C CYS A 68 -13.02 23.14 -18.05
N VAL A 69 -12.75 24.27 -17.41
CA VAL A 69 -13.48 25.53 -17.65
C VAL A 69 -13.09 26.17 -18.98
N LEU A 70 -11.80 26.15 -19.35
CA LEU A 70 -11.33 26.74 -20.60
C LEU A 70 -11.60 25.87 -21.84
N LEU A 71 -11.74 24.56 -21.65
CA LEU A 71 -11.90 23.59 -22.73
C LEU A 71 -13.09 23.88 -23.66
N PRO A 72 -14.32 24.19 -23.19
CA PRO A 72 -15.43 24.55 -24.06
C PRO A 72 -15.15 25.76 -24.92
N ILE A 73 -14.45 26.76 -24.36
CA ILE A 73 -14.11 27.98 -25.08
C ILE A 73 -13.15 27.68 -26.23
N ALA A 74 -12.15 26.81 -25.98
CA ALA A 74 -11.19 26.40 -26.99
C ALA A 74 -11.79 25.53 -28.10
N LEU A 75 -12.83 24.74 -27.79
CA LEU A 75 -13.42 23.77 -28.72
C LEU A 75 -14.61 24.34 -29.50
N VAL A 76 -15.17 25.49 -29.12
CA VAL A 76 -16.40 26.02 -29.71
C VAL A 76 -16.26 26.31 -31.21
N GLU A 77 -15.10 26.79 -31.66
CA GLU A 77 -14.87 27.09 -33.08
C GLU A 77 -14.79 25.82 -33.95
N SER A 78 -14.28 24.72 -33.39
CA SER A 78 -14.07 23.47 -34.14
C SER A 78 -15.29 22.52 -34.05
N LEU A 79 -15.97 22.46 -32.92
CA LEU A 79 -17.04 21.51 -32.65
C LEU A 79 -18.46 22.15 -32.70
N GLY A 80 -18.58 23.47 -32.65
CA GLY A 80 -19.86 24.16 -32.66
C GLY A 80 -20.84 23.62 -31.62
N LEU A 81 -22.01 23.14 -32.06
CA LEU A 81 -23.03 22.58 -31.18
C LEU A 81 -22.62 21.26 -30.45
N ALA A 82 -21.60 20.58 -30.94
CA ALA A 82 -21.07 19.35 -30.29
C ALA A 82 -20.06 19.68 -29.17
N THR A 83 -19.69 20.93 -28.95
CA THR A 83 -18.77 21.37 -27.90
C THR A 83 -19.11 20.85 -26.51
N PRO A 84 -20.35 20.87 -26.02
CA PRO A 84 -20.67 20.37 -24.69
C PRO A 84 -20.37 18.88 -24.53
N ILE A 85 -20.62 18.07 -25.54
CA ILE A 85 -20.34 16.63 -25.53
C ILE A 85 -18.84 16.40 -25.53
N GLY A 86 -18.11 17.03 -26.45
CA GLY A 86 -16.67 16.88 -26.56
C GLY A 86 -15.91 17.36 -25.31
N SER A 87 -16.27 18.51 -24.78
CA SER A 87 -15.64 19.05 -23.57
C SER A 87 -15.95 18.22 -22.33
N THR A 88 -17.18 17.71 -22.21
CA THR A 88 -17.53 16.82 -21.08
C THR A 88 -16.77 15.51 -21.13
N LEU A 89 -16.65 14.88 -22.31
CA LEU A 89 -15.92 13.62 -22.46
C LEU A 89 -14.44 13.79 -22.09
N ILE A 90 -13.79 14.82 -22.62
CA ILE A 90 -12.38 15.11 -22.33
C ILE A 90 -12.22 15.45 -20.83
N GLY A 91 -13.10 16.28 -20.28
CA GLY A 91 -13.08 16.65 -18.86
C GLY A 91 -13.22 15.44 -17.94
N LEU A 92 -14.12 14.49 -18.27
CA LEU A 92 -14.28 13.24 -17.52
C LEU A 92 -13.00 12.40 -17.51
N VAL A 93 -12.31 12.29 -18.65
CA VAL A 93 -11.04 11.55 -18.71
C VAL A 93 -9.99 12.19 -17.79
N PHE A 94 -9.85 13.52 -17.82
CA PHE A 94 -8.91 14.22 -16.95
C PHE A 94 -9.25 14.09 -15.46
N LEU A 95 -10.54 14.18 -15.12
CA LEU A 95 -11.00 13.97 -13.75
C LEU A 95 -10.78 12.53 -13.27
N ALA A 96 -10.99 11.53 -14.14
CA ALA A 96 -10.73 10.13 -13.81
C ALA A 96 -9.23 9.87 -13.54
N VAL A 97 -8.34 10.40 -14.39
CA VAL A 97 -6.89 10.31 -14.18
C VAL A 97 -6.48 11.00 -12.88
N LEU A 98 -7.06 12.16 -12.58
CA LEU A 98 -6.80 12.87 -11.33
C LEU A 98 -7.23 12.06 -10.11
N SER A 99 -8.42 11.43 -10.14
CA SER A 99 -8.94 10.57 -9.07
C SER A 99 -8.03 9.37 -8.83
N ILE A 100 -7.60 8.68 -9.90
CA ILE A 100 -6.64 7.57 -9.78
C ILE A 100 -5.33 8.04 -9.14
N GLY A 101 -4.83 9.22 -9.53
CA GLY A 101 -3.62 9.80 -8.94
C GLY A 101 -3.78 10.12 -7.44
N GLU A 102 -4.96 10.54 -7.01
CA GLU A 102 -5.27 10.79 -5.58
C GLU A 102 -5.34 9.48 -4.79
N ASP A 103 -5.96 8.44 -5.33
CA ASP A 103 -6.05 7.13 -4.68
C ASP A 103 -4.67 6.51 -4.44
N LEU A 104 -3.72 6.71 -5.35
CA LEU A 104 -2.34 6.20 -5.21
C LEU A 104 -1.50 6.94 -4.14
N THR A 105 -2.02 7.97 -3.50
CA THR A 105 -1.26 8.73 -2.48
C THR A 105 -1.18 8.04 -1.12
N ASP A 106 -2.06 7.08 -0.83
CA ASP A 106 -2.04 6.29 0.41
C ASP A 106 -2.04 4.78 0.08
N PRO A 107 -0.87 4.17 -0.12
CA PRO A 107 -0.77 2.77 -0.57
C PRO A 107 -1.19 1.75 0.49
N PHE A 108 -1.55 2.17 1.71
CA PHE A 108 -1.92 1.31 2.83
C PHE A 108 -3.31 1.65 3.42
N ALA A 109 -4.17 2.31 2.64
CA ALA A 109 -5.52 2.68 3.09
C ALA A 109 -6.50 1.50 3.09
N ASN A 110 -6.11 0.35 2.52
CA ASN A 110 -6.95 -0.83 2.29
C ASN A 110 -8.11 -0.52 1.33
N SER A 111 -7.78 0.15 0.22
CA SER A 111 -8.68 0.46 -0.89
C SER A 111 -8.42 -0.45 -2.10
N VAL A 112 -9.22 -0.29 -3.15
CA VAL A 112 -9.15 -1.14 -4.37
C VAL A 112 -7.80 -1.03 -5.10
N HIS A 113 -7.09 0.10 -4.95
CA HIS A 113 -5.83 0.40 -5.67
C HIS A 113 -4.59 0.26 -4.80
N ASP A 114 -4.73 -0.30 -3.59
CA ASP A 114 -3.66 -0.40 -2.60
C ASP A 114 -2.92 -1.72 -2.66
N VAL A 115 -1.86 -1.79 -1.85
CA VAL A 115 -1.12 -3.03 -1.62
C VAL A 115 -2.00 -4.00 -0.80
N PRO A 116 -2.26 -5.24 -1.27
CA PRO A 116 -3.12 -6.21 -0.59
C PRO A 116 -2.43 -6.81 0.64
N LEU A 117 -2.24 -6.00 1.69
CA LEU A 117 -1.50 -6.41 2.89
C LEU A 117 -2.13 -7.60 3.60
N THR A 118 -3.46 -7.69 3.63
CA THR A 118 -4.18 -8.81 4.28
C THR A 118 -3.86 -10.13 3.58
N ALA A 119 -3.86 -10.15 2.25
CA ALA A 119 -3.53 -11.35 1.48
C ALA A 119 -2.05 -11.73 1.61
N MET A 120 -1.15 -10.74 1.63
CA MET A 120 0.28 -10.98 1.88
C MET A 120 0.51 -11.57 3.28
N CYS A 121 -0.13 -11.03 4.32
CA CYS A 121 -0.06 -11.58 5.67
C CYS A 121 -0.60 -13.00 5.73
N ARG A 122 -1.73 -13.27 5.04
CA ARG A 122 -2.31 -14.63 4.96
C ARG A 122 -1.36 -15.62 4.29
N THR A 123 -0.67 -15.21 3.22
CA THR A 123 0.32 -16.07 2.55
C THR A 123 1.48 -16.40 3.48
N ILE A 124 2.02 -15.42 4.18
CA ILE A 124 3.11 -15.63 5.16
C ILE A 124 2.65 -16.55 6.31
N GLU A 125 1.42 -16.35 6.82
CA GLU A 125 0.84 -17.19 7.85
C GLU A 125 0.74 -18.66 7.41
N ILE A 126 0.27 -18.91 6.17
CA ILE A 126 0.17 -20.24 5.58
C ILE A 126 1.55 -20.90 5.51
N ASP A 127 2.54 -20.19 4.97
CA ASP A 127 3.90 -20.72 4.81
C ASP A 127 4.54 -21.08 6.15
N LEU A 128 4.36 -20.23 7.17
CA LEU A 128 4.88 -20.49 8.52
C LEU A 128 4.19 -21.69 9.18
N LEU A 129 2.85 -21.80 9.09
CA LEU A 129 2.10 -22.90 9.67
C LEU A 129 2.44 -24.23 8.97
N GLN A 130 2.55 -24.24 7.65
CA GLN A 130 2.96 -25.45 6.89
C GLN A 130 4.38 -25.87 7.25
N THR A 131 5.31 -24.92 7.40
CA THR A 131 6.68 -25.21 7.82
C THR A 131 6.72 -25.81 9.23
N ALA A 132 5.82 -25.36 10.12
CA ALA A 132 5.68 -25.88 11.47
C ALA A 132 4.90 -27.22 11.55
N GLY A 133 4.36 -27.74 10.43
CA GLY A 133 3.53 -28.94 10.39
C GLY A 133 2.15 -28.76 11.03
N LEU A 134 1.67 -27.52 11.11
CA LEU A 134 0.36 -27.15 11.66
C LEU A 134 -0.69 -26.96 10.54
N PRO A 135 -1.98 -27.14 10.85
CA PRO A 135 -3.04 -26.85 9.87
C PRO A 135 -3.01 -25.38 9.48
N ALA A 136 -2.94 -25.13 8.18
CA ALA A 136 -2.93 -23.76 7.62
C ALA A 136 -4.32 -23.38 7.10
N PRO A 137 -4.73 -22.11 7.23
CA PRO A 137 -5.97 -21.61 6.63
C PRO A 137 -5.88 -21.59 5.10
N GLU A 138 -7.02 -21.44 4.43
CA GLU A 138 -7.04 -21.30 2.97
C GLU A 138 -6.53 -19.92 2.53
N PRO A 139 -5.88 -19.84 1.35
CA PRO A 139 -5.50 -18.56 0.73
C PRO A 139 -6.72 -17.67 0.52
N LEU A 140 -6.52 -16.34 0.65
CA LEU A 140 -7.57 -15.39 0.28
C LEU A 140 -7.75 -15.38 -1.24
N THR A 141 -9.00 -15.43 -1.68
CA THR A 141 -9.38 -15.33 -3.08
C THR A 141 -9.86 -13.90 -3.39
N PRO A 142 -9.63 -13.41 -4.62
CA PRO A 142 -10.13 -12.10 -5.02
C PRO A 142 -11.67 -12.05 -4.93
N ASP A 143 -12.19 -11.00 -4.31
CA ASP A 143 -13.61 -10.67 -4.34
C ASP A 143 -13.86 -9.55 -5.36
N HIS A 144 -14.72 -9.80 -6.36
CA HIS A 144 -14.96 -8.89 -7.49
C HIS A 144 -13.69 -8.38 -8.20
N GLY A 145 -12.63 -9.20 -8.23
CA GLY A 145 -11.35 -8.84 -8.86
C GLY A 145 -10.40 -8.03 -7.96
N VAL A 146 -10.75 -7.81 -6.70
CA VAL A 146 -9.94 -7.12 -5.70
C VAL A 146 -9.45 -8.14 -4.67
N LEU A 147 -8.15 -8.11 -4.40
CA LEU A 147 -7.54 -8.88 -3.33
C LEU A 147 -7.18 -7.91 -2.19
N TRP A 148 -7.67 -8.21 -1.01
CA TRP A 148 -7.49 -7.39 0.20
C TRP A 148 -6.26 -7.78 1.03
#